data_c036aec4e583f8176ef4c68b07196b97
#
_entry.id   c036aec4e583f8176ef4c68b07196b97
#
_cell.length_a   1.000
_cell.length_b   1.000
_cell.length_c   1.000
_cell.angle_alpha   90.00
_cell.angle_beta   90.00
_cell.angle_gamma   90.00
#
_symmetry.space_group_name_H-M   'P 1'
#
loop_
_entity.id
_entity.type
_entity.pdbx_description
1 polymer ?
#
loop_
_entity_poly.entity_id
_entity_poly.type
_entity_poly.pdbx_seq_one_letter_code
_entity_poly.pdbx_strand_id
1 'polypeptide(L)'
;MGEGVELSEIFSDPRQFIPRLRFEDADANLSRFENPYSEQIALIKALQNPEVRTIVVLKPRQIGITTANCAHTWWATYTAQKPLRTIVVADHNKTTKSIFKKFSTYYHHMPRRLKDANPFKLNQNDKTLVSQRTDALIDHMTARGDTHGRGWTYQRFVAEELAFWPHPEEVWSGIRSTLHGGEDSKIVIISTPNGPGNFYHERVLIAQEAERTGNKSIKFLFSRWSDHRTYRLAPPKNWEPDEEAHQIGIK
;
A
#
# COMPACT_ATOMS: atom_id res chain seq x y z
N MET A 1 8.21 32.70 12.24
CA MET A 1 7.35 32.06 13.25
C MET A 1 6.21 31.42 12.47
N GLY A 2 6.32 30.14 12.16
CA GLY A 2 5.25 29.41 11.46
C GLY A 2 4.16 29.07 12.46
N GLU A 3 2.94 29.42 12.14
CA GLU A 3 1.73 29.08 12.87
C GLU A 3 1.72 27.57 13.13
N GLY A 4 1.61 27.19 14.41
CA GLY A 4 1.59 25.79 14.82
C GLY A 4 0.31 25.14 14.34
N VAL A 5 0.38 24.40 13.24
CA VAL A 5 -0.71 23.49 12.82
C VAL A 5 -1.02 22.59 14.00
N GLU A 6 -2.28 22.61 14.44
CA GLU A 6 -2.70 21.84 15.60
C GLU A 6 -2.49 20.35 15.34
N LEU A 7 -1.99 19.61 16.33
CA LEU A 7 -1.70 18.17 16.16
C LEU A 7 -2.93 17.36 15.72
N SER A 8 -4.12 17.81 16.14
CA SER A 8 -5.41 17.24 15.74
C SER A 8 -5.62 17.29 14.21
N GLU A 9 -5.26 18.41 13.56
CA GLU A 9 -5.38 18.56 12.11
C GLU A 9 -4.40 17.66 11.37
N ILE A 10 -3.15 17.54 11.88
CA ILE A 10 -2.16 16.63 11.27
C ILE A 10 -2.63 15.18 11.33
N PHE A 11 -3.28 14.78 12.41
CA PHE A 11 -3.72 13.40 12.60
C PHE A 11 -5.01 13.07 11.86
N SER A 12 -5.87 14.04 11.62
CA SER A 12 -7.14 13.83 10.93
C SER A 12 -6.99 13.64 9.42
N ASP A 13 -5.90 14.12 8.82
CA ASP A 13 -5.68 14.07 7.36
C ASP A 13 -4.34 13.39 6.99
N PRO A 14 -4.37 12.25 6.28
CA PRO A 14 -3.14 11.58 5.84
C PRO A 14 -2.28 12.46 4.93
N ARG A 15 -2.86 13.43 4.21
CA ARG A 15 -2.11 14.38 3.37
C ARG A 15 -1.23 15.31 4.20
N GLN A 16 -1.59 15.53 5.47
CA GLN A 16 -0.79 16.27 6.43
C GLN A 16 0.20 15.39 7.19
N PHE A 17 -0.18 14.14 7.47
CA PHE A 17 0.61 13.21 8.26
C PHE A 17 1.71 12.53 7.44
N ILE A 18 1.38 11.97 6.26
CA ILE A 18 2.30 11.17 5.44
C ILE A 18 3.58 11.93 5.06
N PRO A 19 3.55 13.22 4.67
CA PRO A 19 4.77 13.96 4.35
C PRO A 19 5.77 14.07 5.51
N ARG A 20 5.34 13.83 6.73
CA ARG A 20 6.19 13.86 7.94
C ARG A 20 6.86 12.52 8.24
N LEU A 21 6.41 11.45 7.60
CA LEU A 21 7.02 10.12 7.74
C LEU A 21 8.38 10.06 7.04
N ARG A 22 9.25 9.26 7.57
CA ARG A 22 10.53 8.93 6.94
C ARG A 22 10.52 7.50 6.43
N PHE A 23 11.10 7.28 5.26
CA PHE A 23 11.24 5.97 4.64
C PHE A 23 12.62 5.84 3.98
N GLU A 24 13.08 4.61 3.77
CA GLU A 24 14.28 4.36 2.97
C GLU A 24 13.90 4.38 1.48
N ASP A 25 14.58 5.21 0.70
CA ASP A 25 14.46 5.26 -0.76
C ASP A 25 15.21 4.10 -1.44
N ALA A 26 15.29 4.12 -2.78
CA ALA A 26 15.94 3.08 -3.57
C ALA A 26 17.46 2.99 -3.30
N ASP A 27 18.08 4.10 -2.90
CA ASP A 27 19.51 4.23 -2.59
C ASP A 27 19.80 4.01 -1.09
N ALA A 28 18.80 3.51 -0.33
CA ALA A 28 18.84 3.31 1.12
C ALA A 28 19.03 4.61 1.94
N ASN A 29 18.75 5.77 1.35
CA ASN A 29 18.76 7.04 2.07
C ASN A 29 17.43 7.24 2.82
N LEU A 30 17.50 7.91 3.96
CA LEU A 30 16.32 8.27 4.74
C LEU A 30 15.65 9.52 4.15
N SER A 31 14.58 9.32 3.41
CA SER A 31 13.82 10.33 2.67
C SER A 31 12.44 10.62 3.28
N ARG A 32 11.75 11.66 2.79
CA ARG A 32 10.37 12.04 3.14
C ARG A 32 9.47 12.02 1.91
N PHE A 33 8.15 11.96 2.13
CA PHE A 33 7.13 12.07 1.07
C PHE A 33 6.89 13.54 0.65
N GLU A 34 7.95 14.26 0.26
CA GLU A 34 7.83 15.69 -0.08
C GLU A 34 7.16 15.91 -1.44
N ASN A 35 7.43 15.04 -2.42
CA ASN A 35 6.92 15.13 -3.77
C ASN A 35 6.34 13.78 -4.23
N PRO A 36 5.15 13.39 -3.74
CA PRO A 36 4.55 12.12 -4.12
C PRO A 36 4.20 12.10 -5.62
N TYR A 37 4.35 10.93 -6.22
CA TYR A 37 3.93 10.70 -7.60
C TYR A 37 2.40 10.76 -7.73
N SER A 38 1.91 11.07 -8.93
CA SER A 38 0.46 11.10 -9.24
C SER A 38 -0.25 9.80 -8.85
N GLU A 39 0.40 8.67 -9.06
CA GLU A 39 -0.09 7.34 -8.76
C GLU A 39 -0.23 7.12 -7.24
N GLN A 40 0.71 7.62 -6.46
CA GLN A 40 0.64 7.57 -4.99
C GLN A 40 -0.51 8.45 -4.47
N ILE A 41 -0.68 9.63 -5.05
CA ILE A 41 -1.79 10.54 -4.71
C ILE A 41 -3.14 9.88 -5.07
N ALA A 42 -3.24 9.24 -6.24
CA ALA A 42 -4.45 8.53 -6.66
C ALA A 42 -4.80 7.38 -5.71
N LEU A 43 -3.80 6.60 -5.27
CA LEU A 43 -3.99 5.54 -4.28
C LEU A 43 -4.49 6.10 -2.94
N ILE A 44 -3.85 7.15 -2.41
CA ILE A 44 -4.26 7.76 -1.13
C ILE A 44 -5.69 8.30 -1.21
N LYS A 45 -6.07 8.96 -2.32
CA LYS A 45 -7.45 9.42 -2.54
C LYS A 45 -8.44 8.25 -2.55
N ALA A 46 -8.11 7.14 -3.22
CA ALA A 46 -8.97 5.95 -3.25
C ALA A 46 -9.10 5.30 -1.86
N LEU A 47 -8.01 5.25 -1.08
CA LEU A 47 -8.01 4.73 0.29
C LEU A 47 -8.87 5.57 1.25
N GLN A 48 -8.95 6.88 1.03
CA GLN A 48 -9.77 7.80 1.83
C GLN A 48 -11.25 7.83 1.42
N ASN A 49 -11.59 7.39 0.22
CA ASN A 49 -12.97 7.39 -0.24
C ASN A 49 -13.79 6.32 0.51
N PRO A 50 -14.84 6.69 1.29
CA PRO A 50 -15.64 5.73 2.05
C PRO A 50 -16.46 4.79 1.16
N GLU A 51 -16.80 5.17 -0.07
CA GLU A 51 -17.53 4.31 -1.01
C GLU A 51 -16.66 3.18 -1.55
N VAL A 52 -15.32 3.38 -1.62
CA VAL A 52 -14.38 2.39 -2.17
C VAL A 52 -14.06 1.34 -1.12
N ARG A 53 -14.37 0.09 -1.40
CA ARG A 53 -14.10 -1.08 -0.54
C ARG A 53 -12.94 -1.90 -1.03
N THR A 54 -12.75 -1.97 -2.34
CA THR A 54 -11.67 -2.74 -2.97
C THR A 54 -10.89 -1.84 -3.91
N ILE A 55 -9.58 -1.87 -3.81
CA ILE A 55 -8.67 -1.16 -4.70
C ILE A 55 -7.77 -2.19 -5.37
N VAL A 56 -7.76 -2.20 -6.69
CA VAL A 56 -6.86 -3.07 -7.48
C VAL A 56 -5.87 -2.17 -8.21
N VAL A 57 -4.58 -2.40 -7.95
CA VAL A 57 -3.48 -1.59 -8.49
C VAL A 57 -2.61 -2.44 -9.40
N LEU A 58 -2.67 -2.18 -10.69
CA LEU A 58 -1.76 -2.72 -11.71
C LEU A 58 -0.66 -1.70 -11.99
N LYS A 59 0.55 -2.03 -11.64
CA LYS A 59 1.67 -1.08 -11.63
C LYS A 59 2.96 -1.66 -12.24
N PRO A 60 3.86 -0.84 -12.78
CA PRO A 60 5.25 -1.21 -13.01
C PRO A 60 6.00 -1.30 -11.68
N ARG A 61 7.24 -1.77 -11.71
CA ARG A 61 8.09 -1.85 -10.52
C ARG A 61 8.53 -0.45 -10.07
N GLN A 62 8.94 -0.31 -8.81
CA GLN A 62 9.68 0.85 -8.24
C GLN A 62 9.02 2.25 -8.36
N ILE A 63 7.70 2.33 -8.51
CA ILE A 63 6.96 3.61 -8.51
C ILE A 63 6.44 4.02 -7.12
N GLY A 64 6.92 3.38 -6.07
CA GLY A 64 6.64 3.75 -4.68
C GLY A 64 5.21 3.49 -4.19
N ILE A 65 4.38 2.74 -4.91
CA ILE A 65 2.99 2.42 -4.53
C ILE A 65 2.93 1.65 -3.21
N THR A 66 3.73 0.59 -3.04
CA THR A 66 3.80 -0.16 -1.77
C THR A 66 4.19 0.75 -0.61
N THR A 67 5.14 1.68 -0.82
CA THR A 67 5.56 2.64 0.22
C THR A 67 4.42 3.59 0.59
N ALA A 68 3.67 4.12 -0.39
CA ALA A 68 2.52 4.99 -0.14
C ALA A 68 1.37 4.24 0.56
N ASN A 69 1.10 2.99 0.16
CA ASN A 69 0.11 2.13 0.84
C ASN A 69 0.50 1.86 2.30
N CYS A 70 1.76 1.53 2.56
CA CYS A 70 2.27 1.35 3.92
C CYS A 70 2.15 2.65 4.74
N ALA A 71 2.45 3.81 4.16
CA ALA A 71 2.34 5.10 4.86
C ALA A 71 0.89 5.43 5.23
N HIS A 72 -0.06 5.19 4.33
CA HIS A 72 -1.49 5.36 4.63
C HIS A 72 -1.99 4.34 5.66
N THR A 73 -1.58 3.08 5.56
CA THR A 73 -1.92 2.04 6.53
C THR A 73 -1.37 2.40 7.91
N TRP A 74 -0.12 2.90 7.97
CA TRP A 74 0.47 3.39 9.21
C TRP A 74 -0.31 4.54 9.81
N TRP A 75 -0.63 5.58 9.01
CA TRP A 75 -1.47 6.69 9.46
C TRP A 75 -2.78 6.20 10.05
N ALA A 76 -3.51 5.35 9.34
CA ALA A 76 -4.82 4.86 9.78
C ALA A 76 -4.72 4.05 11.08
N THR A 77 -3.68 3.22 11.24
CA THR A 77 -3.47 2.42 12.44
C THR A 77 -3.00 3.26 13.62
N TYR A 78 -2.08 4.22 13.37
CA TYR A 78 -1.55 5.09 14.40
C TYR A 78 -2.61 6.06 14.96
N THR A 79 -3.50 6.57 14.11
CA THR A 79 -4.55 7.54 14.47
C THR A 79 -5.86 6.88 14.92
N ALA A 80 -5.97 5.56 14.82
CA ALA A 80 -7.16 4.82 15.21
C ALA A 80 -7.55 5.10 16.68
N GLN A 81 -8.84 5.33 16.90
CA GLN A 81 -9.40 5.55 18.25
C GLN A 81 -10.03 4.26 18.82
N LYS A 82 -10.16 3.22 18.03
CA LYS A 82 -10.65 1.87 18.37
C LYS A 82 -9.74 0.83 17.69
N PRO A 83 -9.81 -0.45 18.08
CA PRO A 83 -9.01 -1.49 17.42
C PRO A 83 -9.24 -1.49 15.92
N LEU A 84 -8.20 -1.22 15.14
CA LEU A 84 -8.16 -1.34 13.69
C LEU A 84 -7.10 -2.37 13.32
N ARG A 85 -7.51 -3.50 12.79
CA ARG A 85 -6.61 -4.61 12.46
C ARG A 85 -6.44 -4.72 10.96
N THR A 86 -5.21 -4.60 10.52
CA THR A 86 -4.81 -4.74 9.12
C THR A 86 -3.91 -5.97 8.97
N ILE A 87 -4.24 -6.85 8.03
CA ILE A 87 -3.34 -7.91 7.60
C ILE A 87 -2.70 -7.55 6.26
N VAL A 88 -1.38 -7.69 6.18
CA VAL A 88 -0.58 -7.50 4.97
C VAL A 88 0.02 -8.84 4.58
N VAL A 89 -0.35 -9.36 3.41
CA VAL A 89 0.15 -10.62 2.90
C VAL A 89 0.99 -10.37 1.66
N ALA A 90 2.20 -10.90 1.65
CA ALA A 90 3.13 -10.79 0.52
C ALA A 90 3.49 -12.16 -0.05
N ASP A 91 4.00 -12.16 -1.27
CA ASP A 91 4.34 -13.37 -2.04
C ASP A 91 5.37 -14.27 -1.33
N HIS A 92 6.39 -13.68 -0.70
CA HIS A 92 7.46 -14.44 -0.01
C HIS A 92 8.09 -13.65 1.16
N ASN A 93 8.83 -14.35 2.01
CA ASN A 93 9.35 -13.84 3.28
C ASN A 93 10.25 -12.59 3.12
N LYS A 94 11.01 -12.47 2.01
CA LYS A 94 11.86 -11.30 1.76
C LYS A 94 11.01 -10.04 1.57
N THR A 95 9.91 -10.14 0.79
CA THR A 95 8.95 -9.04 0.60
C THR A 95 8.25 -8.70 1.92
N THR A 96 7.78 -9.71 2.67
CA THR A 96 7.17 -9.52 3.99
C THR A 96 8.08 -8.77 4.95
N LYS A 97 9.36 -9.17 5.05
CA LYS A 97 10.36 -8.48 5.87
C LYS A 97 10.61 -7.05 5.42
N SER A 98 10.66 -6.81 4.11
CA SER A 98 10.86 -5.47 3.54
C SER A 98 9.69 -4.53 3.87
N ILE A 99 8.46 -5.05 3.80
CA ILE A 99 7.25 -4.30 4.16
C ILE A 99 7.22 -4.01 5.67
N PHE A 100 7.47 -5.01 6.51
CA PHE A 100 7.57 -4.81 7.96
C PHE A 100 8.63 -3.77 8.34
N LYS A 101 9.78 -3.77 7.65
CA LYS A 101 10.84 -2.77 7.85
C LYS A 101 10.33 -1.35 7.57
N LYS A 102 9.46 -1.14 6.57
CA LYS A 102 8.89 0.20 6.29
C LYS A 102 8.10 0.72 7.49
N PHE A 103 7.22 -0.09 8.08
CA PHE A 103 6.45 0.29 9.27
C PHE A 103 7.35 0.53 10.48
N SER A 104 8.36 -0.31 10.69
CA SER A 104 9.37 -0.11 11.75
C SER A 104 10.11 1.21 11.56
N THR A 105 10.50 1.56 10.32
CA THR A 105 11.16 2.82 10.00
C THR A 105 10.25 4.01 10.29
N TYR A 106 8.96 3.95 9.90
CA TYR A 106 8.00 5.00 10.23
C TYR A 106 7.96 5.24 11.75
N TYR A 107 7.74 4.19 12.54
CA TYR A 107 7.66 4.31 14.00
C TYR A 107 8.97 4.81 14.63
N HIS A 108 10.11 4.26 14.26
CA HIS A 108 11.40 4.62 14.86
C HIS A 108 11.76 6.09 14.65
N HIS A 109 11.42 6.65 13.49
CA HIS A 109 11.72 8.03 13.13
C HIS A 109 10.62 9.03 13.49
N MET A 110 9.55 8.60 14.16
CA MET A 110 8.57 9.53 14.73
C MET A 110 9.17 10.31 15.90
N PRO A 111 8.76 11.59 16.10
CA PRO A 111 9.10 12.36 17.28
C PRO A 111 8.75 11.63 18.58
N ARG A 112 9.61 11.72 19.59
CA ARG A 112 9.43 11.03 20.88
C ARG A 112 8.06 11.27 21.49
N ARG A 113 7.60 12.54 21.52
CA ARG A 113 6.28 12.91 22.05
C ARG A 113 5.12 12.15 21.38
N LEU A 114 5.24 11.82 20.09
CA LEU A 114 4.21 11.06 19.39
C LEU A 114 4.29 9.57 19.76
N LYS A 115 5.50 9.01 19.89
CA LYS A 115 5.68 7.64 20.38
C LYS A 115 5.16 7.47 21.80
N ASP A 116 5.35 8.46 22.66
CA ASP A 116 4.86 8.46 24.04
C ASP A 116 3.31 8.59 24.09
N ALA A 117 2.72 9.37 23.17
CA ALA A 117 1.27 9.54 23.08
C ALA A 117 0.52 8.28 22.56
N ASN A 118 1.15 7.50 21.68
CA ASN A 118 0.63 6.21 21.21
C ASN A 118 1.80 5.25 20.99
N PRO A 119 2.26 4.56 22.06
CA PRO A 119 3.36 3.62 21.97
C PRO A 119 2.94 2.35 21.24
N PHE A 120 3.85 1.83 20.39
CA PHE A 120 3.67 0.58 19.68
C PHE A 120 4.67 -0.46 20.14
N LYS A 121 4.17 -1.71 20.33
CA LYS A 121 5.02 -2.88 20.49
C LYS A 121 5.30 -3.49 19.12
N LEU A 122 6.58 -3.59 18.78
CA LEU A 122 7.06 -4.25 17.57
C LEU A 122 7.55 -5.65 17.92
N ASN A 123 6.96 -6.67 17.28
CA ASN A 123 7.42 -8.05 17.39
C ASN A 123 8.13 -8.45 16.09
N GLN A 124 9.44 -8.62 16.15
CA GLN A 124 10.27 -8.96 14.99
C GLN A 124 10.04 -10.40 14.51
N ASN A 125 9.71 -11.32 15.43
CA ASN A 125 9.50 -12.73 15.11
C ASN A 125 8.17 -12.92 14.38
N ASP A 126 7.10 -12.38 14.94
CA ASP A 126 5.75 -12.48 14.40
C ASP A 126 5.46 -11.41 13.33
N LYS A 127 6.38 -10.44 13.15
CA LYS A 127 6.22 -9.30 12.23
C LYS A 127 4.92 -8.53 12.48
N THR A 128 4.63 -8.21 13.73
CA THR A 128 3.45 -7.46 14.14
C THR A 128 3.82 -6.11 14.76
N LEU A 129 2.95 -5.12 14.57
CA LEU A 129 2.98 -3.84 15.26
C LEU A 129 1.62 -3.63 15.96
N VAL A 130 1.64 -3.46 17.26
CA VAL A 130 0.43 -3.32 18.08
C VAL A 130 0.47 -2.02 18.88
N SER A 131 -0.57 -1.20 18.72
CA SER A 131 -0.77 -0.02 19.57
C SER A 131 -1.09 -0.44 21.00
N GLN A 132 -0.31 0.05 21.96
CA GLN A 132 -0.58 -0.20 23.38
C GLN A 132 -1.76 0.62 23.93
N ARG A 133 -2.25 1.59 23.14
CA ARG A 133 -3.37 2.47 23.52
C ARG A 133 -4.72 1.96 23.02
N THR A 134 -4.78 1.41 21.79
CA THR A 134 -6.05 1.10 21.12
C THR A 134 -6.15 -0.35 20.66
N ASP A 135 -5.12 -1.17 20.85
CA ASP A 135 -4.99 -2.52 20.29
C ASP A 135 -5.09 -2.58 18.76
N ALA A 136 -4.88 -1.43 18.09
CA ALA A 136 -4.78 -1.40 16.65
C ALA A 136 -3.54 -2.17 16.20
N LEU A 137 -3.68 -3.02 15.17
CA LEU A 137 -2.70 -4.02 14.77
C LEU A 137 -2.39 -3.92 13.28
N ILE A 138 -1.10 -3.99 12.96
CA ILE A 138 -0.64 -4.36 11.62
C ILE A 138 0.06 -5.71 11.72
N ASP A 139 -0.50 -6.70 11.05
CA ASP A 139 0.00 -8.07 10.99
C ASP A 139 0.56 -8.37 9.60
N HIS A 140 1.66 -9.13 9.53
CA HIS A 140 2.32 -9.43 8.26
C HIS A 140 2.48 -10.93 8.08
N MET A 141 2.00 -11.41 6.94
CA MET A 141 2.07 -12.82 6.57
C MET A 141 2.74 -13.02 5.21
N THR A 142 3.19 -14.23 4.99
CA THR A 142 3.70 -14.69 3.70
C THR A 142 2.70 -15.67 3.09
N ALA A 143 2.36 -15.49 1.81
CA ALA A 143 1.41 -16.36 1.10
C ALA A 143 1.87 -17.83 1.00
N ARG A 144 3.15 -18.11 1.24
CA ARG A 144 3.74 -19.46 1.30
C ARG A 144 3.65 -20.13 2.68
N GLY A 145 3.02 -19.49 3.66
CA GLY A 145 2.92 -20.03 5.03
C GLY A 145 1.72 -20.95 5.20
N ASP A 146 1.82 -21.90 6.13
CA ASP A 146 0.80 -22.92 6.38
C ASP A 146 -0.43 -22.42 7.17
N THR A 147 -0.36 -21.22 7.74
CA THR A 147 -1.45 -20.63 8.55
C THR A 147 -1.86 -19.28 7.98
N HIS A 148 -2.97 -19.26 7.26
CA HIS A 148 -3.49 -18.05 6.63
C HIS A 148 -4.49 -17.36 7.57
N GLY A 149 -4.06 -16.28 8.26
CA GLY A 149 -4.93 -15.35 8.96
C GLY A 149 -5.77 -15.91 10.12
N ARG A 150 -5.45 -17.11 10.63
CA ARG A 150 -6.21 -17.73 11.72
C ARG A 150 -5.85 -17.05 13.05
N GLY A 151 -6.86 -16.57 13.77
CA GLY A 151 -6.72 -16.05 15.14
C GLY A 151 -7.21 -14.62 15.34
N TRP A 152 -7.36 -13.81 14.28
CA TRP A 152 -7.87 -12.44 14.36
C TRP A 152 -8.98 -12.19 13.35
N THR A 153 -9.87 -11.26 13.69
CA THR A 153 -10.79 -10.64 12.73
C THR A 153 -10.17 -9.33 12.27
N TYR A 154 -9.99 -9.17 10.96
CA TYR A 154 -9.38 -8.00 10.36
C TYR A 154 -10.43 -7.09 9.72
N GLN A 155 -10.18 -5.78 9.71
CA GLN A 155 -10.95 -4.80 8.97
C GLN A 155 -10.29 -4.47 7.63
N ARG A 156 -8.98 -4.61 7.54
CA ARG A 156 -8.23 -4.28 6.32
C ARG A 156 -7.35 -5.43 5.87
N PHE A 157 -7.33 -5.64 4.57
CA PHE A 157 -6.50 -6.64 3.92
C PHE A 157 -5.69 -6.02 2.79
N VAL A 158 -4.38 -6.21 2.82
CA VAL A 158 -3.46 -5.79 1.77
C VAL A 158 -2.80 -7.03 1.18
N ALA A 159 -3.02 -7.25 -0.12
CA ALA A 159 -2.39 -8.31 -0.91
C ALA A 159 -1.27 -7.68 -1.76
N GLU A 160 -0.03 -7.88 -1.35
CA GLU A 160 1.16 -7.38 -2.05
C GLU A 160 1.74 -8.46 -2.97
N GLU A 161 1.98 -8.07 -4.23
CA GLU A 161 2.49 -8.91 -5.30
C GLU A 161 1.62 -10.17 -5.52
N LEU A 162 0.29 -9.99 -5.53
CA LEU A 162 -0.70 -11.08 -5.65
C LEU A 162 -0.48 -11.97 -6.88
N ALA A 163 0.01 -11.41 -8.00
CA ALA A 163 0.28 -12.16 -9.23
C ALA A 163 1.35 -13.26 -9.06
N PHE A 164 2.12 -13.21 -7.96
CA PHE A 164 3.21 -14.14 -7.67
C PHE A 164 2.93 -15.06 -6.48
N TRP A 165 1.71 -15.04 -5.96
CA TRP A 165 1.35 -15.93 -4.84
C TRP A 165 1.24 -17.37 -5.32
N PRO A 166 1.80 -18.32 -4.58
CA PRO A 166 1.46 -19.74 -4.75
C PRO A 166 0.06 -19.97 -4.16
N HIS A 167 -0.75 -20.79 -4.82
CA HIS A 167 -2.11 -21.15 -4.35
C HIS A 167 -2.95 -19.93 -3.93
N PRO A 168 -3.06 -18.89 -4.78
CA PRO A 168 -3.64 -17.61 -4.38
C PRO A 168 -5.12 -17.74 -3.97
N GLU A 169 -5.88 -18.68 -4.53
CA GLU A 169 -7.28 -18.96 -4.20
C GLU A 169 -7.45 -19.39 -2.75
N GLU A 170 -6.60 -20.29 -2.28
CA GLU A 170 -6.64 -20.82 -0.91
C GLU A 170 -6.30 -19.74 0.11
N VAL A 171 -5.19 -19.01 -0.14
CA VAL A 171 -4.75 -17.90 0.72
C VAL A 171 -5.81 -16.82 0.76
N TRP A 172 -6.34 -16.43 -0.39
CA TRP A 172 -7.39 -15.44 -0.53
C TRP A 172 -8.65 -15.83 0.24
N SER A 173 -9.15 -17.06 0.06
CA SER A 173 -10.32 -17.58 0.75
C SER A 173 -10.12 -17.60 2.26
N GLY A 174 -8.96 -18.05 2.72
CA GLY A 174 -8.60 -18.07 4.14
C GLY A 174 -8.64 -16.68 4.77
N ILE A 175 -8.02 -15.68 4.13
CA ILE A 175 -8.01 -14.29 4.63
C ILE A 175 -9.42 -13.66 4.53
N ARG A 176 -10.13 -13.87 3.41
CA ARG A 176 -11.48 -13.31 3.21
C ARG A 176 -12.44 -13.73 4.31
N SER A 177 -12.35 -14.96 4.80
CA SER A 177 -13.19 -15.47 5.88
C SER A 177 -12.95 -14.76 7.22
N THR A 178 -11.80 -14.10 7.40
CA THR A 178 -11.45 -13.36 8.61
C THR A 178 -11.77 -11.87 8.54
N LEU A 179 -12.22 -11.37 7.36
CA LEU A 179 -12.52 -9.96 7.19
C LEU A 179 -13.90 -9.61 7.75
N HIS A 180 -13.92 -8.59 8.59
CA HIS A 180 -15.16 -7.99 9.09
C HIS A 180 -15.74 -7.04 8.03
N GLY A 181 -17.04 -7.20 7.72
CA GLY A 181 -17.73 -6.43 6.67
C GLY A 181 -18.19 -5.01 7.05
N GLY A 182 -17.61 -4.38 8.08
CA GLY A 182 -17.97 -3.04 8.55
C GLY A 182 -17.54 -1.89 7.62
N GLU A 183 -17.89 -0.67 8.00
CA GLU A 183 -17.59 0.56 7.23
C GLU A 183 -16.10 0.81 7.02
N ASP A 184 -15.26 0.40 7.95
CA ASP A 184 -13.79 0.52 7.87
C ASP A 184 -13.12 -0.58 7.02
N SER A 185 -13.92 -1.54 6.49
CA SER A 185 -13.39 -2.66 5.72
C SER A 185 -12.84 -2.21 4.38
N LYS A 186 -11.55 -2.53 4.13
CA LYS A 186 -10.89 -2.25 2.84
C LYS A 186 -10.01 -3.42 2.41
N ILE A 187 -10.03 -3.69 1.12
CA ILE A 187 -9.14 -4.64 0.46
C ILE A 187 -8.28 -3.86 -0.54
N VAL A 188 -6.97 -4.01 -0.45
CA VAL A 188 -6.02 -3.40 -1.38
C VAL A 188 -5.20 -4.50 -2.04
N ILE A 189 -5.26 -4.56 -3.34
CA ILE A 189 -4.54 -5.55 -4.14
C ILE A 189 -3.50 -4.80 -4.96
N ILE A 190 -2.24 -5.11 -4.78
CA ILE A 190 -1.13 -4.45 -5.45
C ILE A 190 -0.25 -5.51 -6.10
N SER A 191 -0.02 -5.39 -7.40
CA SER A 191 0.96 -6.26 -8.07
C SER A 191 1.51 -5.63 -9.34
N THR A 192 2.70 -6.09 -9.73
CA THR A 192 3.14 -6.04 -11.12
C THR A 192 2.47 -7.18 -11.89
N PRO A 193 2.33 -7.06 -13.24
CA PRO A 193 1.76 -8.15 -14.04
C PRO A 193 2.68 -9.38 -14.05
N ASN A 194 2.07 -10.56 -14.16
CA ASN A 194 2.75 -11.86 -14.30
C ASN A 194 2.03 -12.72 -15.35
N GLY A 195 1.82 -12.17 -16.54
CA GLY A 195 1.08 -12.81 -17.62
C GLY A 195 -0.45 -12.83 -17.43
N PRO A 196 -1.19 -13.22 -18.46
CA PRO A 196 -2.65 -13.39 -18.41
C PRO A 196 -3.05 -14.71 -17.74
N GLY A 197 -4.35 -14.82 -17.36
CA GLY A 197 -4.97 -16.07 -16.92
C GLY A 197 -4.68 -16.48 -15.47
N ASN A 198 -3.96 -15.67 -14.68
CA ASN A 198 -3.75 -15.95 -13.27
C ASN A 198 -4.81 -15.26 -12.39
N PHE A 199 -4.88 -15.64 -11.12
CA PHE A 199 -5.83 -15.12 -10.15
C PHE A 199 -5.82 -13.58 -10.03
N TYR A 200 -4.63 -12.95 -10.09
CA TYR A 200 -4.53 -11.49 -10.08
C TYR A 200 -5.11 -10.87 -11.34
N HIS A 201 -4.88 -11.46 -12.52
CA HIS A 201 -5.47 -11.00 -13.78
C HIS A 201 -7.00 -10.99 -13.71
N GLU A 202 -7.61 -12.02 -13.12
CA GLU A 202 -9.07 -12.02 -12.88
C GLU A 202 -9.53 -10.86 -12.01
N ARG A 203 -8.77 -10.51 -10.94
CA ARG A 203 -9.09 -9.35 -10.09
C ARG A 203 -9.00 -8.04 -10.87
N VAL A 204 -8.04 -7.93 -11.78
CA VAL A 204 -7.92 -6.77 -12.70
C VAL A 204 -9.14 -6.67 -13.60
N LEU A 205 -9.55 -7.77 -14.24
CA LEU A 205 -10.74 -7.78 -15.12
C LEU A 205 -12.02 -7.40 -14.35
N ILE A 206 -12.20 -7.93 -13.14
CA ILE A 206 -13.33 -7.55 -12.27
C ILE A 206 -13.30 -6.05 -11.96
N ALA A 207 -12.14 -5.47 -11.69
CA ALA A 207 -12.03 -4.06 -11.36
C ALA A 207 -12.26 -3.16 -12.58
N GLN A 208 -11.81 -3.55 -13.76
CA GLN A 208 -12.11 -2.86 -15.04
C GLN A 208 -13.62 -2.90 -15.35
N GLU A 209 -14.27 -4.05 -15.17
CA GLU A 209 -15.70 -4.19 -15.34
C GLU A 209 -16.50 -3.33 -14.34
N ALA A 210 -16.04 -3.25 -13.10
CA ALA A 210 -16.63 -2.38 -12.09
C ALA A 210 -16.58 -0.91 -12.50
N GLU A 211 -15.45 -0.44 -13.05
CA GLU A 211 -15.37 0.93 -13.61
C GLU A 211 -16.33 1.13 -14.79
N ARG A 212 -16.40 0.17 -15.71
CA ARG A 212 -17.27 0.23 -16.88
C ARG A 212 -18.76 0.28 -16.49
N THR A 213 -19.14 -0.42 -15.44
CA THR A 213 -20.53 -0.50 -14.93
C THR A 213 -20.89 0.58 -13.91
N GLY A 214 -19.94 1.47 -13.56
CA GLY A 214 -20.14 2.51 -12.56
C GLY A 214 -20.22 2.02 -11.12
N ASN A 215 -19.73 0.83 -10.81
CA ASN A 215 -19.64 0.31 -9.45
C ASN A 215 -18.56 1.02 -8.65
N LYS A 216 -18.95 1.97 -7.81
CA LYS A 216 -18.05 2.81 -7.01
C LYS A 216 -17.34 2.05 -5.88
N SER A 217 -17.78 0.86 -5.51
CA SER A 217 -17.17 0.09 -4.42
C SER A 217 -15.81 -0.52 -4.78
N ILE A 218 -15.51 -0.61 -6.07
CA ILE A 218 -14.24 -1.14 -6.58
C ILE A 218 -13.54 -0.03 -7.38
N LYS A 219 -12.30 0.26 -7.03
CA LYS A 219 -11.45 1.22 -7.76
C LYS A 219 -10.30 0.49 -8.44
N PHE A 220 -10.18 0.69 -9.76
CA PHE A 220 -9.01 0.26 -10.52
C PHE A 220 -8.01 1.39 -10.65
N LEU A 221 -6.75 1.13 -10.39
CA LEU A 221 -5.64 2.05 -10.59
C LEU A 221 -4.61 1.37 -11.51
N PHE A 222 -4.40 1.98 -12.64
CA PHE A 222 -3.43 1.51 -13.63
C PHE A 222 -2.36 2.56 -13.87
N SER A 223 -1.09 2.14 -13.83
CA SER A 223 0.05 2.99 -14.16
C SER A 223 0.87 2.34 -15.26
N ARG A 224 1.09 3.07 -16.36
CA ARG A 224 2.03 2.62 -17.39
C ARG A 224 3.45 2.93 -16.94
N TRP A 225 4.40 2.05 -17.26
CA TRP A 225 5.81 2.33 -17.00
C TRP A 225 6.29 3.59 -17.74
N SER A 226 5.82 3.81 -18.99
CA SER A 226 6.16 4.97 -19.83
C SER A 226 5.69 6.31 -19.27
N ASP A 227 4.67 6.32 -18.41
CA ASP A 227 4.12 7.57 -17.86
C ASP A 227 4.92 8.02 -16.62
N HIS A 228 5.66 7.11 -15.99
CA HIS A 228 6.38 7.40 -14.77
C HIS A 228 7.75 8.01 -15.02
N ARG A 229 8.01 9.17 -14.41
CA ARG A 229 9.22 9.98 -14.65
C ARG A 229 10.55 9.25 -14.40
N THR A 230 10.58 8.27 -13.50
CA THR A 230 11.81 7.52 -13.16
C THR A 230 12.24 6.54 -14.25
N TYR A 231 11.36 6.24 -15.21
CA TYR A 231 11.67 5.39 -16.36
C TYR A 231 12.08 6.19 -17.60
N ARG A 232 12.12 7.53 -17.49
CA ARG A 232 12.51 8.39 -18.60
C ARG A 232 13.98 8.73 -18.47
N LEU A 233 14.72 8.43 -19.51
CA LEU A 233 16.11 8.90 -19.68
C LEU A 233 16.10 10.07 -20.67
N ALA A 234 16.99 11.03 -20.46
CA ALA A 234 17.24 12.04 -21.48
C ALA A 234 17.79 11.34 -22.73
N PRO A 235 17.22 11.57 -23.91
CA PRO A 235 17.74 10.97 -25.12
C PRO A 235 19.17 11.49 -25.39
N PRO A 236 20.04 10.70 -26.05
CA PRO A 236 21.31 11.19 -26.56
C PRO A 236 21.12 12.43 -27.44
N LYS A 237 22.13 13.31 -27.49
CA LYS A 237 22.02 14.59 -28.21
C LYS A 237 21.59 14.48 -29.69
N ASN A 238 21.84 13.34 -30.32
CA ASN A 238 21.51 13.08 -31.74
C ASN A 238 20.51 11.92 -31.88
N TRP A 239 19.68 11.67 -30.86
CA TRP A 239 18.67 10.62 -30.94
C TRP A 239 17.44 11.14 -31.69
N GLU A 240 17.04 10.41 -32.70
CA GLU A 240 15.76 10.59 -33.40
C GLU A 240 14.90 9.34 -33.14
N PRO A 241 13.60 9.49 -32.88
CA PRO A 241 12.72 8.36 -32.70
C PRO A 241 12.60 7.57 -34.01
N ASP A 242 12.76 6.25 -33.93
CA ASP A 242 12.50 5.36 -35.06
C ASP A 242 10.98 5.11 -35.24
N GLU A 243 10.61 4.32 -36.24
CA GLU A 243 9.20 4.05 -36.54
C GLU A 243 8.48 3.34 -35.38
N GLU A 244 9.17 2.47 -34.63
CA GLU A 244 8.62 1.78 -33.48
C GLU A 244 8.36 2.75 -32.34
N ALA A 245 9.30 3.66 -32.06
CA ALA A 245 9.14 4.72 -31.05
C ALA A 245 7.95 5.64 -31.40
N HIS A 246 7.76 5.98 -32.66
CA HIS A 246 6.61 6.77 -33.11
C HIS A 246 5.28 6.03 -32.93
N GLN A 247 5.23 4.70 -33.21
CA GLN A 247 4.02 3.89 -33.03
C GLN A 247 3.57 3.79 -31.56
N ILE A 248 4.52 3.74 -30.61
CA ILE A 248 4.23 3.69 -29.17
C ILE A 248 4.09 5.09 -28.53
N GLY A 249 4.12 6.18 -29.35
CA GLY A 249 3.85 7.54 -28.90
C GLY A 249 5.00 8.22 -28.14
N ILE A 250 6.23 7.73 -28.29
CA ILE A 250 7.42 8.41 -27.77
C ILE A 250 7.73 9.60 -28.70
N LYS A 251 7.75 10.81 -28.12
CA LYS A 251 8.09 12.07 -28.81
C LYS A 251 9.40 12.59 -28.30
#